data_980fb02c73a02d47c2c2d70d39e4d2a4
#
_entry.id   980fb02c73a02d47c2c2d70d39e4d2a4
#
_cell.length_a   1.000
_cell.length_b   1.000
_cell.length_c   1.000
_cell.angle_alpha   90.00
_cell.angle_beta   90.00
_cell.angle_gamma   90.00
#
_symmetry.space_group_name_H-M   'P 1'
#
loop_
_entity.id
_entity.type
_entity.pdbx_description
1 polymer ?
#
loop_
_entity_poly.entity_id
_entity_poly.type
_entity_poly.pdbx_seq_one_letter_code
_entity_poly.pdbx_strand_id
1 'polypeptide(L)'
;KDLTLVFSSYQSQHLLNKILIQFKNKYKIIIIENSTDISIKKRLEKKFKNIDVIVPKNNLGLAKSYNLGIKKAKTKFVFLNNPDMKITNQSIQNLILCAKKIKKFGAISPIFKNEKIYKNYKIFSKKKVYKSKLFKKFEIIEVDLLDNNLLINKKIVKNNLFDENFFLFFETFDFTKNLKKKGKKLFAIKKIKFNHMGASSLPPRFDNLVKKTRAFHYNWSKFYYLKKNFNYFHAMR
;
A
#
# COMPACT_ATOMS: atom_id res chain seq x y z
N LYS A 1 7.66 19.30 1.19
CA LYS A 1 7.66 17.83 1.51
C LYS A 1 7.20 17.08 0.27
N ASP A 2 7.98 16.10 -0.20
CA ASP A 2 7.75 15.40 -1.47
C ASP A 2 6.86 14.14 -1.31
N LEU A 3 6.50 13.79 -0.06
CA LEU A 3 5.78 12.56 0.27
C LEU A 3 4.52 12.84 1.09
N THR A 4 3.42 12.18 0.71
CA THR A 4 2.23 11.97 1.53
C THR A 4 2.13 10.50 1.91
N LEU A 5 1.89 10.21 3.20
CA LEU A 5 1.52 8.89 3.66
C LEU A 5 0.00 8.74 3.57
N VAL A 6 -0.48 7.66 2.99
CA VAL A 6 -1.91 7.35 2.89
C VAL A 6 -2.19 6.06 3.63
N PHE A 7 -3.12 6.11 4.57
CA PHE A 7 -3.58 4.94 5.32
C PHE A 7 -5.04 4.65 5.00
N SER A 8 -5.35 3.40 4.67
CA SER A 8 -6.72 2.88 4.69
C SER A 8 -6.94 2.22 6.05
N SER A 9 -7.90 2.71 6.80
CA SER A 9 -8.19 2.30 8.18
C SER A 9 -9.64 1.87 8.33
N TYR A 10 -9.87 0.93 9.22
CA TYR A 10 -11.20 0.55 9.73
C TYR A 10 -11.07 0.26 11.23
N GLN A 11 -11.56 1.18 12.07
CA GLN A 11 -11.50 1.10 13.54
C GLN A 11 -10.12 0.81 14.14
N SER A 12 -9.03 1.19 13.44
CA SER A 12 -7.64 0.88 13.80
C SER A 12 -6.96 1.99 14.60
N GLN A 13 -7.70 2.79 15.39
CA GLN A 13 -7.16 3.97 16.10
C GLN A 13 -5.98 3.64 17.01
N HIS A 14 -6.00 2.49 17.68
CA HIS A 14 -4.94 2.04 18.58
C HIS A 14 -3.59 1.85 17.87
N LEU A 15 -3.62 1.43 16.59
CA LEU A 15 -2.42 1.31 15.75
C LEU A 15 -2.03 2.66 15.15
N LEU A 16 -3.02 3.41 14.63
CA LEU A 16 -2.79 4.73 14.06
C LEU A 16 -2.13 5.69 15.05
N ASN A 17 -2.56 5.73 16.31
CA ASN A 17 -1.95 6.58 17.31
C ASN A 17 -0.43 6.36 17.44
N LYS A 18 0.02 5.11 17.47
CA LYS A 18 1.45 4.75 17.54
C LYS A 18 2.21 5.25 16.32
N ILE A 19 1.64 5.06 15.12
CA ILE A 19 2.23 5.48 13.85
C ILE A 19 2.27 7.01 13.75
N LEU A 20 1.18 7.69 14.10
CA LEU A 20 1.06 9.14 13.99
C LEU A 20 2.04 9.86 14.93
N ILE A 21 2.28 9.33 16.14
CA ILE A 21 3.32 9.85 17.04
C ILE A 21 4.70 9.78 16.38
N GLN A 22 5.03 8.65 15.75
CA GLN A 22 6.33 8.44 15.08
C GLN A 22 6.54 9.43 13.92
N PHE A 23 5.48 9.79 13.20
CA PHE A 23 5.54 10.64 12.01
C PHE A 23 5.05 12.07 12.23
N LYS A 24 4.79 12.45 13.48
CA LYS A 24 4.32 13.79 13.86
C LYS A 24 5.19 14.87 13.21
N ASN A 25 4.55 15.80 12.49
CA ASN A 25 5.18 16.94 11.80
C ASN A 25 6.20 16.60 10.69
N LYS A 26 6.47 15.32 10.41
CA LYS A 26 7.47 14.90 9.41
C LYS A 26 6.90 14.80 8.00
N TYR A 27 5.67 14.30 7.86
CA TYR A 27 5.01 14.06 6.58
C TYR A 27 3.60 14.66 6.56
N LYS A 28 3.05 14.88 5.37
CA LYS A 28 1.60 14.98 5.19
C LYS A 28 1.01 13.58 5.29
N ILE A 29 -0.10 13.44 6.00
CA ILE A 29 -0.76 12.15 6.22
C ILE A 29 -2.22 12.28 5.86
N ILE A 30 -2.73 11.35 5.06
CA ILE A 30 -4.14 11.21 4.72
C ILE A 30 -4.61 9.86 5.25
N ILE A 31 -5.70 9.86 6.00
CA ILE A 31 -6.30 8.65 6.55
C ILE A 31 -7.70 8.53 5.97
N ILE A 32 -7.99 7.40 5.30
CA ILE A 32 -9.33 7.06 4.88
C ILE A 32 -9.88 6.11 5.94
N GLU A 33 -10.79 6.62 6.79
CA GLU A 33 -11.37 5.85 7.89
C GLU A 33 -12.72 5.27 7.45
N ASN A 34 -12.75 3.99 7.17
CA ASN A 34 -13.86 3.28 6.55
C ASN A 34 -14.96 2.83 7.53
N SER A 35 -14.83 3.11 8.82
CA SER A 35 -15.83 2.73 9.84
C SER A 35 -17.06 3.62 9.88
N THR A 36 -17.10 4.67 9.09
CA THR A 36 -18.15 5.72 9.09
C THR A 36 -18.26 6.54 10.38
N ASP A 37 -17.43 6.28 11.38
CA ASP A 37 -17.41 6.99 12.66
C ASP A 37 -16.67 8.34 12.54
N ILE A 38 -17.45 9.43 12.43
CA ILE A 38 -16.93 10.79 12.34
C ILE A 38 -16.19 11.24 13.61
N SER A 39 -16.44 10.58 14.76
CA SER A 39 -15.77 10.93 16.02
C SER A 39 -14.28 10.62 15.96
N ILE A 40 -13.87 9.62 15.18
CA ILE A 40 -12.48 9.25 14.93
C ILE A 40 -11.74 10.43 14.27
N LYS A 41 -12.34 11.03 13.25
CA LYS A 41 -11.79 12.22 12.58
C LYS A 41 -11.55 13.33 13.60
N LYS A 42 -12.59 13.72 14.37
CA LYS A 42 -12.48 14.79 15.36
C LYS A 42 -11.35 14.53 16.36
N ARG A 43 -11.23 13.30 16.88
CA ARG A 43 -10.18 12.93 17.85
C ARG A 43 -8.78 12.99 17.25
N LEU A 44 -8.59 12.43 16.05
CA LEU A 44 -7.26 12.37 15.42
C LEU A 44 -6.80 13.75 14.96
N GLU A 45 -7.64 14.56 14.34
CA GLU A 45 -7.28 15.89 13.85
C GLU A 45 -7.05 16.90 14.99
N LYS A 46 -7.78 16.76 16.11
CA LYS A 46 -7.49 17.52 17.35
C LYS A 46 -6.08 17.23 17.90
N LYS A 47 -5.66 15.96 17.85
CA LYS A 47 -4.39 15.50 18.41
C LYS A 47 -3.18 15.75 17.51
N PHE A 48 -3.38 15.71 16.18
CA PHE A 48 -2.30 15.77 15.19
C PHE A 48 -2.60 16.83 14.12
N LYS A 49 -1.73 17.82 13.97
CA LYS A 49 -1.91 18.97 13.05
C LYS A 49 -1.61 18.68 11.58
N ASN A 50 -0.88 17.60 11.26
CA ASN A 50 -0.37 17.30 9.92
C ASN A 50 -1.13 16.19 9.20
N ILE A 51 -2.31 15.85 9.69
CA ILE A 51 -3.18 14.81 9.13
C ILE A 51 -4.45 15.40 8.53
N ASP A 52 -5.01 14.66 7.58
CA ASP A 52 -6.32 14.89 6.99
C ASP A 52 -7.08 13.56 7.05
N VAL A 53 -8.16 13.51 7.82
CA VAL A 53 -8.97 12.30 7.99
C VAL A 53 -10.25 12.43 7.17
N ILE A 54 -10.43 11.49 6.24
CA ILE A 54 -11.61 11.41 5.39
C ILE A 54 -12.44 10.22 5.87
N VAL A 55 -13.68 10.49 6.26
CA VAL A 55 -14.66 9.47 6.67
C VAL A 55 -15.72 9.39 5.58
N PRO A 56 -15.69 8.37 4.72
CA PRO A 56 -16.70 8.21 3.68
C PRO A 56 -18.03 7.75 4.26
N LYS A 57 -19.13 7.96 3.51
CA LYS A 57 -20.47 7.53 3.92
C LYS A 57 -20.61 6.02 4.11
N ASN A 58 -19.84 5.24 3.35
CA ASN A 58 -19.82 3.77 3.39
C ASN A 58 -18.37 3.27 3.40
N ASN A 59 -18.16 2.03 3.82
CA ASN A 59 -16.86 1.38 3.70
C ASN A 59 -16.48 1.21 2.22
N LEU A 60 -15.41 1.89 1.81
CA LEU A 60 -14.94 1.90 0.42
C LEU A 60 -14.13 0.65 0.04
N GLY A 61 -13.68 -0.12 1.03
CA GLY A 61 -12.64 -1.13 0.81
C GLY A 61 -11.26 -0.52 0.50
N LEU A 62 -10.29 -1.36 0.16
CA LEU A 62 -8.89 -0.93 0.06
C LEU A 62 -8.61 -0.16 -1.24
N ALA A 63 -9.07 -0.67 -2.39
CA ALA A 63 -8.80 -0.06 -3.70
C ALA A 63 -9.36 1.37 -3.80
N LYS A 64 -10.63 1.58 -3.47
CA LYS A 64 -11.25 2.91 -3.49
C LYS A 64 -10.62 3.85 -2.47
N SER A 65 -10.27 3.35 -1.28
CA SER A 65 -9.58 4.14 -0.25
C SER A 65 -8.22 4.64 -0.75
N TYR A 66 -7.42 3.78 -1.37
CA TYR A 66 -6.15 4.18 -1.94
C TYR A 66 -6.32 5.17 -3.09
N ASN A 67 -7.29 4.96 -3.98
CA ASN A 67 -7.59 5.91 -5.06
C ASN A 67 -7.95 7.28 -4.52
N LEU A 68 -8.80 7.36 -3.51
CA LEU A 68 -9.18 8.61 -2.85
C LEU A 68 -7.97 9.31 -2.24
N GLY A 69 -7.13 8.56 -1.50
CA GLY A 69 -5.90 9.08 -0.92
C GLY A 69 -4.90 9.58 -1.97
N ILE A 70 -4.71 8.84 -3.06
CA ILE A 70 -3.86 9.25 -4.19
C ILE A 70 -4.36 10.54 -4.84
N LYS A 71 -5.67 10.64 -5.09
CA LYS A 71 -6.29 11.84 -5.69
C LYS A 71 -6.10 13.06 -4.79
N LYS A 72 -6.31 12.92 -3.49
CA LYS A 72 -6.19 14.02 -2.49
C LYS A 72 -4.74 14.43 -2.22
N ALA A 73 -3.77 13.53 -2.33
CA ALA A 73 -2.37 13.84 -2.10
C ALA A 73 -1.85 14.88 -3.12
N LYS A 74 -1.21 15.95 -2.64
CA LYS A 74 -0.64 17.03 -3.48
C LYS A 74 0.86 16.85 -3.75
N THR A 75 1.50 15.82 -3.16
CA THR A 75 2.93 15.57 -3.27
C THR A 75 3.29 14.71 -4.47
N LYS A 76 4.57 14.75 -4.86
CA LYS A 76 5.12 13.96 -5.98
C LYS A 76 5.01 12.46 -5.73
N PHE A 77 5.28 12.03 -4.49
CA PHE A 77 5.23 10.64 -4.07
C PHE A 77 4.10 10.42 -3.08
N VAL A 78 3.49 9.24 -3.16
CA VAL A 78 2.47 8.78 -2.21
C VAL A 78 2.88 7.39 -1.72
N PHE A 79 2.93 7.21 -0.42
CA PHE A 79 3.19 5.91 0.19
C PHE A 79 1.89 5.35 0.77
N LEU A 80 1.42 4.26 0.16
CA LEU A 80 0.21 3.55 0.55
C LEU A 80 0.55 2.54 1.64
N ASN A 81 -0.16 2.58 2.74
CA ASN A 81 0.13 1.75 3.90
C ASN A 81 -1.14 1.38 4.67
N ASN A 82 -1.10 0.26 5.38
CA ASN A 82 -2.13 -0.17 6.31
C ASN A 82 -1.68 0.10 7.75
N PRO A 83 -2.59 0.33 8.71
CA PRO A 83 -2.23 0.61 10.11
C PRO A 83 -1.45 -0.49 10.82
N ASP A 84 -1.57 -1.75 10.39
CA ASP A 84 -0.87 -2.91 10.95
C ASP A 84 0.53 -3.15 10.37
N MET A 85 0.97 -2.26 9.47
CA MET A 85 2.30 -2.30 8.85
C MET A 85 3.27 -1.40 9.61
N LYS A 86 4.23 -1.98 10.30
CA LYS A 86 5.28 -1.22 11.00
C LYS A 86 6.44 -0.92 10.08
N ILE A 87 6.64 0.36 9.79
CA ILE A 87 7.81 0.88 9.08
C ILE A 87 8.43 2.03 9.87
N THR A 88 9.75 2.07 9.96
CA THR A 88 10.45 3.13 10.70
C THR A 88 10.55 4.41 9.88
N ASN A 89 10.73 5.56 10.58
CA ASN A 89 11.00 6.83 9.91
C ASN A 89 12.26 6.77 9.04
N GLN A 90 13.33 6.10 9.51
CA GLN A 90 14.56 5.90 8.73
C GLN A 90 14.29 5.11 7.44
N SER A 91 13.45 4.08 7.52
CA SER A 91 13.04 3.31 6.32
C SER A 91 12.30 4.19 5.31
N ILE A 92 11.40 5.07 5.76
CA ILE A 92 10.70 6.02 4.87
C ILE A 92 11.67 7.03 4.26
N GLN A 93 12.62 7.56 5.02
CA GLN A 93 13.65 8.47 4.49
C GLN A 93 14.50 7.79 3.40
N ASN A 94 14.90 6.53 3.63
CA ASN A 94 15.64 5.75 2.64
C ASN A 94 14.79 5.45 1.40
N LEU A 95 13.48 5.17 1.55
CA LEU A 95 12.55 5.02 0.41
C LEU A 95 12.48 6.30 -0.43
N ILE A 96 12.37 7.47 0.22
CA ILE A 96 12.36 8.76 -0.48
C ILE A 96 13.68 8.99 -1.23
N LEU A 97 14.81 8.68 -0.59
CA LEU A 97 16.12 8.78 -1.22
C LEU A 97 16.20 7.92 -2.49
N CYS A 98 15.77 6.66 -2.40
CA CYS A 98 15.71 5.76 -3.55
C CYS A 98 14.76 6.30 -4.63
N ALA A 99 13.56 6.75 -4.25
CA ALA A 99 12.56 7.29 -5.18
C ALA A 99 13.04 8.55 -5.93
N LYS A 100 13.84 9.41 -5.30
CA LYS A 100 14.44 10.59 -5.95
C LYS A 100 15.52 10.22 -6.96
N LYS A 101 16.24 9.16 -6.70
CA LYS A 101 17.37 8.70 -7.55
C LYS A 101 16.94 7.74 -8.66
N ILE A 102 15.90 6.94 -8.44
CA ILE A 102 15.35 6.05 -9.45
C ILE A 102 14.42 6.85 -10.35
N LYS A 103 14.87 7.13 -11.57
CA LYS A 103 14.04 7.84 -12.56
C LYS A 103 13.02 6.87 -13.17
N LYS A 104 11.80 7.36 -13.46
CA LYS A 104 10.77 6.66 -14.25
C LYS A 104 10.29 5.32 -13.67
N PHE A 105 10.03 5.23 -12.35
CA PHE A 105 9.33 4.09 -11.75
C PHE A 105 7.84 4.36 -11.56
N GLY A 106 7.01 3.32 -11.65
CA GLY A 106 5.58 3.37 -11.28
C GLY A 106 5.39 3.18 -9.77
N ALA A 107 5.94 2.11 -9.23
CA ALA A 107 5.89 1.79 -7.82
C ALA A 107 7.21 1.19 -7.29
N ILE A 108 7.49 1.46 -6.02
CA ILE A 108 8.59 0.88 -5.24
C ILE A 108 8.00 0.32 -3.96
N SER A 109 8.46 -0.83 -3.51
CA SER A 109 8.08 -1.38 -2.20
C SER A 109 9.31 -1.73 -1.37
N PRO A 110 9.31 -1.44 -0.05
CA PRO A 110 10.18 -2.14 0.88
C PRO A 110 9.76 -3.62 0.91
N ILE A 111 10.60 -4.49 1.43
CA ILE A 111 10.24 -5.91 1.55
C ILE A 111 9.76 -6.26 2.95
N PHE A 112 8.95 -7.31 3.04
CA PHE A 112 8.54 -7.86 4.31
C PHE A 112 9.76 -8.46 5.06
N LYS A 113 9.87 -8.22 6.38
CA LYS A 113 11.04 -8.62 7.16
C LYS A 113 11.29 -10.13 7.10
N ASN A 114 10.22 -10.91 7.14
CA ASN A 114 10.32 -12.38 7.05
C ASN A 114 9.81 -12.87 5.70
N GLU A 115 10.69 -12.83 4.68
CA GLU A 115 10.38 -13.29 3.32
C GLU A 115 10.07 -14.78 3.21
N LYS A 116 10.44 -15.58 4.21
CA LYS A 116 10.09 -17.01 4.26
C LYS A 116 8.59 -17.22 4.50
N ILE A 117 7.98 -16.35 5.32
CA ILE A 117 6.54 -16.39 5.59
C ILE A 117 5.76 -15.74 4.46
N TYR A 118 6.20 -14.56 4.00
CA TYR A 118 5.50 -13.80 2.99
C TYR A 118 6.45 -12.95 2.15
N LYS A 119 6.36 -13.12 0.84
CA LYS A 119 7.15 -12.37 -0.13
C LYS A 119 6.25 -11.44 -0.91
N ASN A 120 6.35 -10.15 -0.62
CA ASN A 120 5.48 -9.11 -1.20
C ASN A 120 5.92 -8.66 -2.61
N TYR A 121 6.64 -9.49 -3.34
CA TYR A 121 7.00 -9.25 -4.75
C TYR A 121 7.14 -10.57 -5.51
N LYS A 122 6.96 -10.52 -6.83
CA LYS A 122 7.16 -11.66 -7.74
C LYS A 122 8.06 -11.26 -8.90
N ILE A 123 8.87 -12.20 -9.36
CA ILE A 123 9.76 -12.07 -10.52
C ILE A 123 9.49 -13.27 -11.43
N PHE A 124 9.02 -12.99 -12.65
CA PHE A 124 8.76 -13.98 -13.70
C PHE A 124 9.70 -13.79 -14.88
N SER A 125 10.16 -12.53 -15.10
CA SER A 125 11.09 -12.17 -16.17
C SER A 125 12.54 -12.39 -15.76
N LYS A 126 13.46 -12.43 -16.74
CA LYS A 126 14.91 -12.44 -16.49
C LYS A 126 15.31 -11.24 -15.61
N LYS A 127 16.07 -11.50 -14.55
CA LYS A 127 16.55 -10.45 -13.64
C LYS A 127 17.44 -9.45 -14.39
N LYS A 128 17.08 -8.17 -14.32
CA LYS A 128 17.92 -7.08 -14.79
C LYS A 128 18.93 -6.70 -13.70
N VAL A 129 20.20 -6.65 -14.06
CA VAL A 129 21.27 -6.23 -13.15
C VAL A 129 21.53 -4.73 -13.32
N TYR A 130 21.43 -3.98 -12.24
CA TYR A 130 21.73 -2.55 -12.19
C TYR A 130 23.05 -2.31 -11.47
N LYS A 131 24.03 -1.73 -12.16
CA LYS A 131 25.41 -1.57 -11.65
C LYS A 131 25.62 -0.34 -10.74
N SER A 132 24.63 0.58 -10.62
CA SER A 132 24.81 1.82 -9.86
C SER A 132 25.04 1.57 -8.36
N LYS A 133 25.85 2.44 -7.72
CA LYS A 133 26.15 2.39 -6.27
C LYS A 133 24.87 2.34 -5.41
N LEU A 134 23.82 3.08 -5.80
CA LEU A 134 22.54 3.08 -5.10
C LEU A 134 21.87 1.69 -5.11
N PHE A 135 21.80 1.06 -6.29
CA PHE A 135 21.17 -0.25 -6.45
C PHE A 135 21.89 -1.34 -5.64
N LYS A 136 23.22 -1.30 -5.62
CA LYS A 136 24.03 -2.21 -4.77
C LYS A 136 23.80 -1.94 -3.29
N LYS A 137 23.88 -0.66 -2.84
CA LYS A 137 23.72 -0.27 -1.43
C LYS A 137 22.40 -0.73 -0.83
N PHE A 138 21.30 -0.55 -1.54
CA PHE A 138 19.94 -0.86 -1.06
C PHE A 138 19.42 -2.22 -1.56
N GLU A 139 20.22 -2.96 -2.32
CA GLU A 139 19.80 -4.21 -3.00
C GLU A 139 18.47 -4.03 -3.74
N ILE A 140 18.44 -3.03 -4.63
CA ILE A 140 17.24 -2.70 -5.42
C ILE A 140 17.14 -3.66 -6.58
N ILE A 141 15.98 -4.33 -6.68
CA ILE A 141 15.70 -5.27 -7.76
C ILE A 141 14.46 -4.84 -8.55
N GLU A 142 14.51 -4.95 -9.88
CA GLU A 142 13.33 -4.81 -10.72
C GLU A 142 12.48 -6.06 -10.58
N VAL A 143 11.15 -5.89 -10.46
CA VAL A 143 10.21 -6.97 -10.23
C VAL A 143 9.03 -6.88 -11.18
N ASP A 144 8.23 -7.94 -11.27
CA ASP A 144 7.07 -7.98 -12.15
C ASP A 144 5.77 -7.67 -11.43
N LEU A 145 5.68 -7.99 -10.14
CA LEU A 145 4.56 -7.64 -9.28
C LEU A 145 5.05 -7.16 -7.91
N LEU A 146 4.29 -6.28 -7.31
CA LEU A 146 4.42 -5.85 -5.91
C LEU A 146 3.10 -6.01 -5.19
N ASP A 147 3.17 -6.30 -3.90
CA ASP A 147 2.04 -6.32 -3.00
C ASP A 147 2.33 -5.52 -1.75
N ASN A 148 1.31 -4.81 -1.23
CA ASN A 148 1.38 -3.98 -0.03
C ASN A 148 2.48 -2.88 -0.03
N ASN A 149 2.34 -1.89 0.84
CA ASN A 149 3.33 -0.85 1.12
C ASN A 149 3.98 -0.24 -0.13
N LEU A 150 3.15 0.30 -1.02
CA LEU A 150 3.60 0.86 -2.29
C LEU A 150 3.93 2.34 -2.16
N LEU A 151 5.16 2.72 -2.47
CA LEU A 151 5.51 4.11 -2.77
C LEU A 151 5.34 4.32 -4.27
N ILE A 152 4.38 5.15 -4.64
CA ILE A 152 4.05 5.46 -6.03
C ILE A 152 4.55 6.83 -6.45
N ASN A 153 4.92 6.96 -7.72
CA ASN A 153 5.23 8.23 -8.37
C ASN A 153 3.98 8.73 -9.10
N LYS A 154 3.29 9.72 -8.53
CA LYS A 154 2.03 10.25 -9.09
C LYS A 154 2.12 10.66 -10.55
N LYS A 155 3.22 11.32 -10.96
CA LYS A 155 3.43 11.73 -12.36
C LYS A 155 3.45 10.55 -13.33
N ILE A 156 4.04 9.43 -12.90
CA ILE A 156 4.19 8.22 -13.74
C ILE A 156 2.90 7.40 -13.74
N VAL A 157 2.24 7.31 -12.59
CA VAL A 157 0.98 6.58 -12.44
C VAL A 157 -0.18 7.32 -13.13
N LYS A 158 -0.20 8.67 -13.03
CA LYS A 158 -1.27 9.51 -13.61
C LYS A 158 -2.67 8.96 -13.29
N ASN A 159 -3.44 8.63 -14.33
CA ASN A 159 -4.79 8.09 -14.23
C ASN A 159 -4.84 6.55 -14.09
N ASN A 160 -3.67 5.88 -13.98
CA ASN A 160 -3.63 4.45 -13.70
C ASN A 160 -3.86 4.25 -12.19
N LEU A 161 -5.10 4.07 -11.82
CA LEU A 161 -5.54 3.87 -10.44
C LEU A 161 -5.86 2.39 -10.20
N PHE A 162 -6.14 2.06 -8.96
CA PHE A 162 -6.62 0.74 -8.58
C PHE A 162 -7.99 0.47 -9.21
N ASP A 163 -8.24 -0.77 -9.60
CA ASP A 163 -9.57 -1.19 -10.03
C ASP A 163 -10.49 -1.28 -8.80
N GLU A 164 -11.54 -0.45 -8.81
CA GLU A 164 -12.44 -0.27 -7.68
C GLU A 164 -13.44 -1.42 -7.47
N ASN A 165 -13.44 -2.43 -8.36
CA ASN A 165 -14.17 -3.68 -8.16
C ASN A 165 -13.49 -4.59 -7.12
N PHE A 166 -12.22 -4.37 -6.82
CA PHE A 166 -11.57 -5.02 -5.68
C PHE A 166 -11.91 -4.29 -4.38
N PHE A 167 -12.64 -4.94 -3.50
CA PHE A 167 -12.90 -4.41 -2.17
C PHE A 167 -11.72 -4.66 -1.22
N LEU A 168 -11.21 -5.89 -1.22
CA LEU A 168 -10.09 -6.34 -0.39
C LEU A 168 -9.40 -7.52 -1.07
N PHE A 169 -8.07 -7.56 -1.01
CA PHE A 169 -7.18 -8.54 -1.65
C PHE A 169 -7.07 -8.42 -3.18
N PHE A 170 -5.92 -8.76 -3.70
CA PHE A 170 -5.54 -8.75 -5.12
C PHE A 170 -5.53 -7.37 -5.79
N GLU A 171 -6.06 -6.30 -5.17
CA GLU A 171 -6.04 -4.94 -5.73
C GLU A 171 -4.62 -4.44 -6.02
N THR A 172 -3.68 -4.72 -5.14
CA THR A 172 -2.27 -4.32 -5.30
C THR A 172 -1.57 -5.13 -6.38
N PHE A 173 -1.84 -6.42 -6.49
CA PHE A 173 -1.33 -7.25 -7.59
C PHE A 173 -1.89 -6.79 -8.94
N ASP A 174 -3.18 -6.54 -9.05
CA ASP A 174 -3.81 -6.06 -10.29
C ASP A 174 -3.25 -4.70 -10.68
N PHE A 175 -3.17 -3.76 -9.75
CA PHE A 175 -2.61 -2.43 -9.97
C PHE A 175 -1.18 -2.49 -10.49
N THR A 176 -0.29 -3.24 -9.82
CA THR A 176 1.11 -3.32 -10.22
C THR A 176 1.29 -4.08 -11.53
N LYS A 177 0.48 -5.12 -11.79
CA LYS A 177 0.45 -5.81 -13.09
C LYS A 177 0.04 -4.87 -14.23
N ASN A 178 -0.97 -4.02 -14.00
CA ASN A 178 -1.41 -3.02 -14.99
C ASN A 178 -0.32 -1.97 -15.24
N LEU A 179 0.37 -1.51 -14.20
CA LEU A 179 1.53 -0.62 -14.37
C LEU A 179 2.62 -1.27 -15.23
N LYS A 180 2.94 -2.54 -14.97
CA LYS A 180 3.95 -3.29 -15.73
C LYS A 180 3.53 -3.46 -17.19
N LYS A 181 2.27 -3.85 -17.48
CA LYS A 181 1.72 -3.93 -18.84
C LYS A 181 1.85 -2.60 -19.60
N LYS A 182 1.77 -1.46 -18.92
CA LYS A 182 1.97 -0.12 -19.50
C LYS A 182 3.43 0.34 -19.51
N GLY A 183 4.38 -0.59 -19.40
CA GLY A 183 5.82 -0.31 -19.46
C GLY A 183 6.38 0.44 -18.25
N LYS A 184 5.64 0.54 -17.13
CA LYS A 184 6.16 1.19 -15.91
C LYS A 184 7.03 0.22 -15.12
N LYS A 185 8.19 0.69 -14.66
CA LYS A 185 9.10 -0.11 -13.84
C LYS A 185 8.62 -0.22 -12.40
N LEU A 186 8.79 -1.40 -11.83
CA LEU A 186 8.48 -1.72 -10.44
C LEU A 186 9.77 -2.19 -9.75
N PHE A 187 9.99 -1.75 -8.50
CA PHE A 187 11.20 -2.13 -7.77
C PHE A 187 10.87 -2.58 -6.34
N ALA A 188 11.50 -3.66 -5.90
CA ALA A 188 11.58 -4.05 -4.50
C ALA A 188 12.95 -3.62 -3.93
N ILE A 189 12.97 -3.10 -2.70
CA ILE A 189 14.19 -2.61 -2.04
C ILE A 189 14.49 -3.51 -0.85
N LYS A 190 15.43 -4.45 -1.00
CA LYS A 190 15.67 -5.53 -0.04
C LYS A 190 16.27 -5.08 1.29
N LYS A 191 17.04 -3.99 1.30
CA LYS A 191 17.63 -3.43 2.53
C LYS A 191 16.67 -2.53 3.32
N ILE A 192 15.47 -2.25 2.80
CA ILE A 192 14.42 -1.52 3.52
C ILE A 192 13.32 -2.52 3.87
N LYS A 193 13.11 -2.75 5.16
CA LYS A 193 12.19 -3.76 5.65
C LYS A 193 11.02 -3.15 6.42
N PHE A 194 9.88 -3.83 6.36
CA PHE A 194 8.73 -3.56 7.22
C PHE A 194 8.26 -4.84 7.91
N ASN A 195 7.54 -4.68 9.03
CA ASN A 195 6.85 -5.77 9.70
C ASN A 195 5.35 -5.63 9.50
N HIS A 196 4.69 -6.75 9.25
CA HIS A 196 3.25 -6.87 9.22
C HIS A 196 2.79 -7.59 10.50
N MET A 197 1.95 -6.95 11.28
CA MET A 197 1.46 -7.53 12.53
C MET A 197 0.36 -8.57 12.32
N GLY A 198 -0.04 -8.78 11.06
CA GLY A 198 -1.04 -9.75 10.61
C GLY A 198 -2.39 -9.63 11.35
N ALA A 199 -3.49 -9.49 10.62
CA ALA A 199 -4.89 -9.50 11.13
C ALA A 199 -5.20 -8.69 12.40
N SER A 200 -4.28 -7.85 12.88
CA SER A 200 -4.40 -7.08 14.14
C SER A 200 -4.99 -5.68 13.95
N SER A 201 -5.50 -5.38 12.76
CA SER A 201 -6.09 -4.07 12.44
C SER A 201 -7.43 -3.83 13.14
N LEU A 202 -8.14 -4.89 13.55
CA LEU A 202 -9.42 -4.82 14.26
C LEU A 202 -9.30 -5.36 15.69
N PRO A 203 -10.15 -4.87 16.61
CA PRO A 203 -10.25 -5.44 17.96
C PRO A 203 -10.68 -6.92 17.92
N PRO A 204 -10.21 -7.78 18.87
CA PRO A 204 -10.49 -9.23 18.89
C PRO A 204 -11.98 -9.61 18.90
N ARG A 205 -12.85 -8.76 19.44
CA ARG A 205 -14.32 -8.98 19.44
C ARG A 205 -14.93 -9.18 18.05
N PHE A 206 -14.22 -8.80 16.99
CA PHE A 206 -14.66 -8.95 15.59
C PHE A 206 -14.07 -10.17 14.88
N ASP A 207 -13.29 -11.02 15.53
CA ASP A 207 -12.48 -12.06 14.87
C ASP A 207 -13.29 -12.98 13.96
N ASN A 208 -14.46 -13.47 14.40
CA ASN A 208 -15.27 -14.38 13.59
C ASN A 208 -15.89 -13.68 12.37
N LEU A 209 -16.40 -12.47 12.53
CA LEU A 209 -16.93 -11.67 11.42
C LEU A 209 -15.84 -11.33 10.42
N VAL A 210 -14.68 -10.93 10.94
CA VAL A 210 -13.49 -10.63 10.14
C VAL A 210 -13.03 -11.83 9.32
N LYS A 211 -12.95 -13.02 9.93
CA LYS A 211 -12.56 -14.26 9.22
C LYS A 211 -13.51 -14.57 8.07
N LYS A 212 -14.83 -14.55 8.31
CA LYS A 212 -15.84 -14.77 7.26
C LYS A 212 -15.76 -13.75 6.14
N THR A 213 -15.72 -12.45 6.48
CA THR A 213 -15.62 -11.35 5.50
C THR A 213 -14.33 -11.44 4.69
N ARG A 214 -13.20 -11.75 5.33
CA ARG A 214 -11.91 -11.92 4.64
C ARG A 214 -11.94 -13.13 3.70
N ALA A 215 -12.50 -14.27 4.12
CA ALA A 215 -12.63 -15.46 3.28
C ALA A 215 -13.49 -15.17 2.04
N PHE A 216 -14.63 -14.50 2.21
CA PHE A 216 -15.49 -14.09 1.10
C PHE A 216 -14.73 -13.19 0.10
N HIS A 217 -14.15 -12.10 0.58
CA HIS A 217 -13.45 -11.16 -0.31
C HIS A 217 -12.18 -11.77 -0.93
N TYR A 218 -11.49 -12.66 -0.24
CA TYR A 218 -10.34 -13.35 -0.81
C TYR A 218 -10.76 -14.22 -2.01
N ASN A 219 -11.79 -15.04 -1.87
CA ASN A 219 -12.27 -15.90 -2.94
C ASN A 219 -12.85 -15.09 -4.11
N TRP A 220 -13.69 -14.10 -3.81
CA TRP A 220 -14.24 -13.20 -4.84
C TRP A 220 -13.14 -12.46 -5.61
N SER A 221 -12.22 -11.84 -4.91
CA SER A 221 -11.15 -11.08 -5.53
C SER A 221 -10.15 -11.95 -6.28
N LYS A 222 -9.88 -13.19 -5.79
CA LYS A 222 -9.09 -14.20 -6.51
C LYS A 222 -9.77 -14.55 -7.83
N PHE A 223 -11.06 -14.91 -7.78
CA PHE A 223 -11.83 -15.23 -8.98
C PHE A 223 -11.81 -14.07 -9.97
N TYR A 224 -12.13 -12.86 -9.52
CA TYR A 224 -12.15 -11.66 -10.36
C TYR A 224 -10.77 -11.36 -10.97
N TYR A 225 -9.70 -11.45 -10.18
CA TYR A 225 -8.32 -11.26 -10.65
C TYR A 225 -7.93 -12.27 -11.74
N LEU A 226 -8.25 -13.55 -11.52
CA LEU A 226 -7.94 -14.61 -12.48
C LEU A 226 -8.75 -14.44 -13.77
N LYS A 227 -10.05 -14.18 -13.68
CA LYS A 227 -10.92 -13.89 -14.83
C LYS A 227 -10.41 -12.70 -15.64
N LYS A 228 -10.08 -11.59 -14.97
CA LYS A 228 -9.63 -10.35 -15.60
C LYS A 228 -8.25 -10.48 -16.27
N ASN A 229 -7.33 -11.17 -15.61
CA ASN A 229 -5.92 -11.19 -16.00
C ASN A 229 -5.48 -12.40 -16.82
N PHE A 230 -6.31 -13.44 -16.86
CA PHE A 230 -6.06 -14.67 -17.63
C PHE A 230 -7.30 -15.00 -18.47
N ASN A 231 -8.21 -15.81 -17.95
CA ASN A 231 -9.51 -16.09 -18.58
C ASN A 231 -10.48 -16.71 -17.57
N TYR A 232 -11.73 -16.96 -18.00
CA TYR A 232 -12.76 -17.55 -17.17
C TYR A 232 -12.40 -18.96 -16.67
N PHE A 233 -11.82 -19.82 -17.52
CA PHE A 233 -11.44 -21.18 -17.15
C PHE A 233 -10.38 -21.23 -16.05
N HIS A 234 -9.41 -20.30 -16.04
CA HIS A 234 -8.45 -20.17 -14.94
C HIS A 234 -9.10 -19.71 -13.64
N ALA A 235 -10.17 -18.93 -13.71
CA ALA A 235 -10.88 -18.44 -12.53
C ALA A 235 -11.75 -19.51 -11.85
N MET A 236 -12.19 -20.50 -12.60
CA MET A 236 -13.04 -21.61 -12.11
C MET A 236 -12.24 -22.76 -11.46
N ARG A 237 -10.93 -22.81 -11.63
CA ARG A 237 -10.01 -23.76 -10.96
C ARG A 237 -9.51 -23.21 -9.62
#